data_f3ee3cadfb82a1d16fc0b9e0664bc487
#
_entry.id   f3ee3cadfb82a1d16fc0b9e0664bc487
#
_cell.length_a   1.000
_cell.length_b   1.000
_cell.length_c   1.000
_cell.angle_alpha   90.00
_cell.angle_beta   90.00
_cell.angle_gamma   90.00
#
_symmetry.space_group_name_H-M   'P 1'
#
loop_
_entity.id
_entity.type
_entity.pdbx_description
1 polymer ?
#
loop_
_entity_poly.entity_id
_entity_poly.type
_entity_poly.pdbx_seq_one_letter_code
_entity_poly.pdbx_strand_id
1 'polypeptide(L)' 'MNEQLLTQEEVAFRWKISEATLERDRSLKQGVRYLKIGGLIRYRLKDVLDYEDSCIHEPKEKTT' A
#
# COMPACT_ATOMS: atom_id res chain seq x y z
N MET A 1 -15.74 -12.01 -5.69
CA MET A 1 -15.36 -12.66 -6.04
C MET A 1 -14.05 -12.59 -6.37
N ASN A 2 -13.55 -12.09 -7.22
CA ASN A 2 -12.26 -12.09 -7.53
C ASN A 2 -11.55 -10.98 -6.92
N GLU A 3 -10.74 -11.23 -5.95
CA GLU A 3 -9.97 -10.26 -5.36
C GLU A 3 -8.71 -10.10 -6.17
N GLN A 4 -8.35 -8.91 -6.56
CA GLN A 4 -7.16 -8.70 -7.34
C GLN A 4 -5.96 -8.60 -6.42
N LEU A 5 -4.90 -9.31 -6.75
CA LEU A 5 -3.66 -9.26 -6.01
C LEU A 5 -2.62 -8.50 -6.81
N LEU A 6 -1.83 -7.71 -6.12
CA LEU A 6 -0.78 -6.91 -6.75
C LEU A 6 0.56 -7.35 -6.20
N THR A 7 1.57 -7.30 -7.04
CA THR A 7 2.93 -7.57 -6.59
C THR A 7 3.51 -6.31 -5.97
N GLN A 8 4.62 -6.48 -5.27
CA GLN A 8 5.32 -5.33 -4.70
C GLN A 8 5.71 -4.34 -5.79
N GLU A 9 6.16 -4.87 -6.92
CA GLU A 9 6.55 -4.02 -8.03
C GLU A 9 5.37 -3.20 -8.54
N GLU A 10 4.20 -3.83 -8.63
CA GLU A 10 3.02 -3.14 -9.11
C GLU A 10 2.58 -2.04 -8.14
N VAL A 11 2.64 -2.31 -6.85
CA VAL A 11 2.26 -1.29 -5.87
C VAL A 11 3.26 -0.13 -5.89
N ALA A 12 4.54 -0.45 -5.99
CA ALA A 12 5.56 0.59 -6.06
C ALA A 12 5.36 1.45 -7.30
N PHE A 13 5.03 0.82 -8.41
CA PHE A 13 4.80 1.56 -9.65
C PHE A 13 3.55 2.45 -9.51
N ARG A 14 2.51 1.89 -8.92
CA ARG A 14 1.26 2.64 -8.74
C ARG A 14 1.47 3.88 -7.88
N TRP A 15 2.28 3.75 -6.82
CA TRP A 15 2.52 4.86 -5.92
C TRP A 15 3.74 5.68 -6.29
N LYS A 16 4.46 5.27 -7.33
CA LYS A 16 5.66 5.96 -7.79
C LYS A 16 6.70 6.08 -6.71
N ILE A 17 6.92 4.99 -6.01
CA ILE A 17 7.94 4.91 -4.98
C ILE A 17 8.81 3.71 -5.28
N SER A 18 9.92 3.59 -4.57
CA SER A 18 10.80 2.45 -4.79
C SER A 18 10.27 1.23 -4.05
N GLU A 19 10.62 0.06 -4.54
CA GLU A 19 10.25 -1.17 -3.85
C GLU A 19 10.91 -1.23 -2.48
N ALA A 20 12.10 -0.64 -2.34
CA ALA A 20 12.78 -0.61 -1.05
C ALA A 20 11.96 0.09 0.01
N THR A 21 11.18 1.10 -0.39
CA THR A 21 10.31 1.79 0.56
C THR A 21 9.26 0.83 1.12
N LEU A 22 8.68 0.00 0.24
CA LEU A 22 7.69 -0.98 0.71
C LEU A 22 8.34 -2.02 1.60
N GLU A 23 9.54 -2.45 1.25
CA GLU A 23 10.23 -3.44 2.06
C GLU A 23 10.56 -2.89 3.44
N ARG A 24 10.98 -1.64 3.48
CA ARG A 24 11.29 -1.02 4.76
C ARG A 24 10.04 -0.89 5.63
N ASP A 25 8.93 -0.50 5.01
CA ASP A 25 7.68 -0.36 5.77
C ASP A 25 7.26 -1.70 6.38
N ARG A 26 7.39 -2.79 5.60
CA ARG A 26 7.07 -4.10 6.14
C ARG A 26 7.98 -4.46 7.30
N SER A 27 9.26 -4.16 7.15
CA SER A 27 10.24 -4.46 8.17
C SER A 27 9.93 -3.69 9.46
N LEU A 28 9.41 -2.48 9.34
CA LEU A 28 9.05 -1.67 10.49
C LEU A 28 7.62 -1.91 10.96
N LYS A 29 6.94 -2.87 10.34
CA LYS A 29 5.57 -3.23 10.69
C LYS A 29 4.63 -2.06 10.57
N GLN A 30 4.78 -1.33 9.49
CA GLN A 30 3.91 -0.19 9.21
C GLN A 30 3.60 -0.22 7.73
N GLY A 31 2.76 0.68 7.28
CA GLY A 31 2.40 0.76 5.88
C GLY A 31 1.19 -0.09 5.57
N VAL A 32 1.05 -0.47 4.32
CA VAL A 32 -0.14 -1.17 3.85
C VAL A 32 -0.09 -2.64 4.25
N ARG A 33 -1.27 -3.21 4.51
CA ARG A 33 -1.36 -4.63 4.82
C ARG A 33 -0.96 -5.46 3.62
N TYR A 34 -0.43 -6.62 3.87
CA TYR A 34 0.01 -7.47 2.78
C TYR A 34 -0.21 -8.94 3.13
N LEU A 35 -0.08 -9.78 2.09
CA LEU A 35 -0.17 -11.22 2.26
C LEU A 35 1.18 -11.82 1.96
N LYS A 36 1.53 -12.87 2.67
CA LYS A 36 2.72 -13.63 2.34
C LYS A 36 2.26 -15.03 1.96
N ILE A 37 2.34 -15.34 0.69
CA ILE A 37 1.84 -16.61 0.17
C ILE A 37 3.00 -17.36 -0.45
N GLY A 38 3.34 -18.51 0.12
CA GLY A 38 4.42 -19.31 -0.44
C GLY A 38 5.74 -18.56 -0.50
N GLY A 39 6.00 -17.68 0.45
CA GLY A 39 7.22 -16.90 0.45
C GLY A 39 7.17 -15.66 -0.44
N LEU A 40 6.06 -15.45 -1.14
CA LEU A 40 5.92 -14.29 -2.01
C LEU A 40 5.03 -13.24 -1.36
N ILE A 41 5.37 -12.00 -1.55
CA ILE A 41 4.59 -10.90 -1.00
C ILE A 41 3.57 -10.46 -2.03
N ARG A 42 2.32 -10.33 -1.58
CA ARG A 42 1.25 -9.85 -2.44
C ARG A 42 0.41 -8.86 -1.66
N TYR A 43 -0.23 -7.95 -2.38
CA TYR A 43 -1.08 -6.93 -1.77
C TYR A 43 -2.46 -7.05 -2.38
N ARG A 44 -3.50 -7.08 -1.55
CA ARG A 44 -4.86 -7.10 -2.07
C ARG A 44 -5.22 -5.69 -2.50
N LEU A 45 -5.85 -5.58 -3.65
CA LEU A 45 -6.23 -4.26 -4.14
C LEU A 45 -7.08 -3.51 -3.12
N LYS A 46 -7.99 -4.22 -2.46
CA LYS A 46 -8.83 -3.57 -1.50
C LYS A 46 -8.01 -2.96 -0.35
N ASP A 47 -6.96 -3.64 0.08
CA ASP A 47 -6.10 -3.11 1.14
C ASP A 47 -5.29 -1.93 0.65
N VAL A 48 -4.88 -1.95 -0.62
CA VAL A 48 -4.16 -0.84 -1.21
C VAL A 48 -5.06 0.40 -1.26
N LEU A 49 -6.31 0.20 -1.68
CA LEU A 49 -7.26 1.31 -1.75
C LEU A 49 -7.56 1.87 -0.37
N ASP A 50 -7.74 1.00 0.62
CA ASP A 50 -8.00 1.44 1.98
C ASP A 50 -6.83 2.23 2.54
N TYR A 51 -5.62 1.76 2.25
CA TYR A 51 -4.45 2.46 2.74
C TYR A 51 -4.33 3.83 2.09
N GLU A 52 -4.62 3.90 0.80
CA GLU A 52 -4.56 5.18 0.10
C GLU A 52 -5.53 6.17 0.72
N ASP A 53 -6.72 5.70 1.08
CA ASP A 53 -7.68 6.57 1.73
C ASP A 53 -7.17 7.10 3.05
N SER A 54 -6.45 6.28 3.78
CA SER A 54 -5.93 6.70 5.08
C SER A 54 -4.77 7.67 4.93
N CYS A 55 -4.20 7.78 3.75
CA CYS A 55 -3.07 8.66 3.52
C CYS A 55 -3.46 10.02 2.95
N ILE A 56 -4.74 10.25 2.75
CA ILE A 56 -5.18 11.51 2.18
C ILE A 56 -4.98 12.63 3.20
N HIS A 57 -4.30 13.67 2.77
CA HIS A 57 -4.09 14.84 3.60
C HIS A 57 -4.78 16.02 2.94
N GLU A 58 -5.82 16.52 3.57
CA GLU A 58 -6.55 17.65 3.01
C GLU A 58 -6.18 18.92 3.77
N PRO A 59 -6.06 20.03 3.08
CA PRO A 59 -5.74 21.29 3.79
C PRO A 59 -6.92 21.65 4.65
N LYS A 60 -6.61 22.04 5.84
CA LYS A 60 -7.67 22.35 6.67
C LYS A 60 -8.18 23.65 6.40
N GLU A 61 -8.73 24.14 6.18
CA GLU A 61 -9.07 25.28 5.81
C GLU A 61 -9.50 26.03 6.54
N LYS A 62 -9.41 26.34 6.66
CA LYS A 62 -9.70 26.86 6.98
C LYS A 62 -10.48 27.46 7.03
N THR A 63 -10.91 27.45 7.24
CA THR A 63 -11.61 27.79 7.27
C THR A 63 -11.97 28.36 7.46
N THR A 64 -12.03 28.56 7.61
CA THR A 64 -12.35 28.85 7.76
C THR A 64 -12.42 29.22 7.97
#